data_8c4934e54532b655e7d71febc43d300a
#
_entry.id   8c4934e54532b655e7d71febc43d300a
#
_cell.length_a   1.000
_cell.length_b   1.000
_cell.length_c   1.000
_cell.angle_alpha   90.00
_cell.angle_beta   90.00
_cell.angle_gamma   90.00
#
_symmetry.space_group_name_H-M   'P 1'
#
loop_
_entity.id
_entity.type
_entity.pdbx_description
1 polymer ?
#
loop_
_entity_poly.entity_id
_entity_poly.type
_entity_poly.pdbx_seq_one_letter_code
_entity_poly.pdbx_strand_id
1 'polypeptide(L)'
;ASDVYKRQMHDFLSGVMLVRNDGLSIPEAAGRYLGTGMRQFMRLFSVVLLVLVGAVFLLSPADILSGMVPSVPHTVWVWLILAYYFVATLLPIDKIIGKIYPIFGVALILMALALLGVLLFGPYRIPELTTLTNAQLDPHSVPIVPTLFITIACGAISGFHATQSPLMARCVRNEREC
;
A
#
# COMPACT_ATOMS: atom_id res chain seq x y z
N ALA A 1 14.06 10.84 -9.36
CA ALA A 1 13.80 12.28 -9.27
C ALA A 1 12.47 12.66 -9.95
N SER A 2 12.19 12.19 -11.17
CA SER A 2 10.92 12.53 -11.84
C SER A 2 9.68 11.97 -11.13
N ASP A 3 9.78 10.82 -10.49
CA ASP A 3 8.70 10.21 -9.72
C ASP A 3 8.37 11.02 -8.46
N VAL A 4 9.39 11.52 -7.75
CA VAL A 4 9.19 12.34 -6.55
C VAL A 4 8.41 13.60 -6.90
N TYR A 5 8.80 14.33 -7.95
CA TYR A 5 8.12 15.55 -8.38
C TYR A 5 6.69 15.31 -8.86
N LYS A 6 6.48 14.29 -9.69
CA LYS A 6 5.12 13.95 -10.19
C LYS A 6 4.20 13.53 -9.06
N ARG A 7 4.71 12.73 -8.13
CA ARG A 7 3.95 12.26 -6.98
C ARG A 7 3.62 13.40 -6.03
N GLN A 8 4.58 14.26 -5.68
CA GLN A 8 4.34 15.44 -4.85
C GLN A 8 3.30 16.38 -5.45
N MET A 9 3.38 16.66 -6.74
CA MET A 9 2.39 17.49 -7.43
C MET A 9 1.00 16.85 -7.42
N HIS A 10 0.92 15.56 -7.70
CA HIS A 10 -0.34 14.81 -7.68
C HIS A 10 -0.95 14.78 -6.29
N ASP A 11 -0.16 14.46 -5.27
CA ASP A 11 -0.62 14.32 -3.89
C ASP A 11 -1.04 15.68 -3.32
N PHE A 12 -0.28 16.74 -3.59
CA PHE A 12 -0.62 18.09 -3.21
C PHE A 12 -1.91 18.59 -3.88
N LEU A 13 -2.01 18.47 -5.19
CA LEU A 13 -3.20 18.92 -5.93
C LEU A 13 -4.45 18.14 -5.51
N SER A 14 -4.34 16.83 -5.31
CA SER A 14 -5.45 16.01 -4.84
C SER A 14 -5.85 16.37 -3.40
N GLY A 15 -4.88 16.63 -2.52
CA GLY A 15 -5.13 17.10 -1.15
C GLY A 15 -5.88 18.41 -1.11
N VAL A 16 -5.38 19.44 -1.81
CA VAL A 16 -6.01 20.76 -1.90
C VAL A 16 -7.42 20.66 -2.49
N MET A 17 -7.58 19.86 -3.57
CA MET A 17 -8.89 19.65 -4.19
C MET A 17 -9.89 19.01 -3.23
N LEU A 18 -9.47 18.06 -2.43
CA LEU A 18 -10.34 17.38 -1.46
C LEU A 18 -10.66 18.29 -0.27
N VAL A 19 -9.71 19.08 0.22
CA VAL A 19 -9.96 20.08 1.30
C VAL A 19 -10.97 21.13 0.84
N ARG A 20 -10.83 21.66 -0.38
CA ARG A 20 -11.79 22.61 -0.97
C ARG A 20 -13.20 22.04 -1.16
N ASN A 21 -13.34 20.74 -1.20
CA ASN A 21 -14.60 20.03 -1.33
C ASN A 21 -15.04 19.34 -0.03
N ASP A 22 -14.64 19.86 1.13
CA ASP A 22 -15.05 19.36 2.45
C ASP A 22 -14.74 17.86 2.67
N GLY A 23 -13.64 17.36 2.09
CA GLY A 23 -13.23 15.96 2.21
C GLY A 23 -14.17 14.98 1.50
N LEU A 24 -14.76 15.37 0.37
CA LEU A 24 -15.53 14.46 -0.48
C LEU A 24 -14.70 13.25 -0.90
N SER A 25 -15.35 12.11 -1.06
CA SER A 25 -14.68 10.94 -1.64
C SER A 25 -14.28 11.22 -3.10
N ILE A 26 -13.23 10.53 -3.59
CA ILE A 26 -12.78 10.71 -4.99
C ILE A 26 -13.90 10.49 -6.00
N PRO A 27 -14.78 9.45 -5.88
CA PRO A 27 -15.93 9.31 -6.78
C PRO A 27 -16.91 10.46 -6.71
N GLU A 28 -17.11 11.07 -5.56
CA GLU A 28 -18.01 12.22 -5.40
C GLU A 28 -17.39 13.48 -5.99
N ALA A 29 -16.10 13.71 -5.76
CA ALA A 29 -15.36 14.79 -6.39
C ALA A 29 -15.36 14.65 -7.92
N ALA A 30 -15.11 13.46 -8.45
CA ALA A 30 -15.23 13.18 -9.88
C ALA A 30 -16.64 13.45 -10.42
N GLY A 31 -17.68 13.10 -9.64
CA GLY A 31 -19.06 13.40 -10.00
C GLY A 31 -19.39 14.88 -10.08
N ARG A 32 -18.75 15.68 -9.23
CA ARG A 32 -18.96 17.15 -9.21
C ARG A 32 -18.38 17.83 -10.45
N TYR A 33 -17.22 17.37 -10.93
CA TYR A 33 -16.50 17.98 -12.06
C TYR A 33 -16.78 17.32 -13.41
N LEU A 34 -17.03 16.01 -13.44
CA LEU A 34 -17.14 15.20 -14.66
C LEU A 34 -18.53 14.61 -14.89
N GLY A 35 -19.45 14.85 -13.95
CA GLY A 35 -20.84 14.41 -14.08
C GLY A 35 -21.16 13.06 -13.46
N THR A 36 -22.46 12.71 -13.46
CA THR A 36 -23.00 11.55 -12.74
C THR A 36 -22.52 10.20 -13.30
N GLY A 37 -22.30 10.10 -14.59
CA GLY A 37 -21.77 8.87 -15.22
C GLY A 37 -20.38 8.51 -14.71
N MET A 38 -19.48 9.50 -14.65
CA MET A 38 -18.14 9.32 -14.12
C MET A 38 -18.16 8.97 -12.61
N ARG A 39 -19.09 9.56 -11.86
CA ARG A 39 -19.27 9.23 -10.45
C ARG A 39 -19.59 7.75 -10.23
N GLN A 40 -20.50 7.17 -11.02
CA GLN A 40 -20.85 5.75 -10.91
C GLN A 40 -19.71 4.83 -11.34
N PHE A 41 -19.06 5.20 -12.44
CA PHE A 41 -17.87 4.48 -12.90
C PHE A 41 -16.77 4.44 -11.82
N MET A 42 -16.45 5.59 -11.22
CA MET A 42 -15.43 5.69 -10.17
C MET A 42 -15.83 4.96 -8.90
N ARG A 43 -17.12 4.91 -8.55
CA ARG A 43 -17.61 4.10 -7.42
C ARG A 43 -17.38 2.62 -7.65
N LEU A 44 -17.80 2.10 -8.81
CA LEU A 44 -17.58 0.70 -9.16
C LEU A 44 -16.09 0.36 -9.17
N PHE A 45 -15.29 1.20 -9.83
CA PHE A 45 -13.84 1.03 -9.89
C PHE A 45 -13.21 1.02 -8.50
N SER A 46 -13.60 1.93 -7.61
CA SER A 46 -13.09 1.98 -6.23
C SER A 46 -13.45 0.74 -5.43
N VAL A 47 -14.67 0.21 -5.59
CA VAL A 47 -15.08 -1.03 -4.90
C VAL A 47 -14.24 -2.22 -5.39
N VAL A 48 -14.09 -2.38 -6.70
CA VAL A 48 -13.27 -3.46 -7.27
C VAL A 48 -11.82 -3.33 -6.81
N LEU A 49 -11.25 -2.11 -6.86
CA LEU A 49 -9.90 -1.84 -6.40
C LEU A 49 -9.72 -2.24 -4.92
N LEU A 50 -10.63 -1.83 -4.04
CA LEU A 50 -10.54 -2.13 -2.61
C LEU A 50 -10.64 -3.62 -2.33
N VAL A 51 -11.50 -4.35 -3.06
CA VAL A 51 -11.60 -5.81 -2.93
C VAL A 51 -10.30 -6.49 -3.36
N LEU A 52 -9.72 -6.08 -4.49
CA LEU A 52 -8.46 -6.63 -4.97
C LEU A 52 -7.30 -6.33 -4.01
N VAL A 53 -7.20 -5.11 -3.53
CA VAL A 53 -6.19 -4.72 -2.54
C VAL A 53 -6.38 -5.51 -1.24
N GLY A 54 -7.61 -5.65 -0.75
CA GLY A 54 -7.94 -6.47 0.41
C GLY A 54 -7.50 -7.93 0.24
N ALA A 55 -7.74 -8.52 -0.94
CA ALA A 55 -7.29 -9.88 -1.25
C ALA A 55 -5.76 -10.01 -1.21
N VAL A 56 -5.02 -9.07 -1.76
CA VAL A 56 -3.54 -9.08 -1.72
C VAL A 56 -3.04 -8.99 -0.27
N PHE A 57 -3.61 -8.10 0.55
CA PHE A 57 -3.23 -7.96 1.96
C PHE A 57 -3.66 -9.15 2.83
N LEU A 58 -4.62 -9.95 2.39
CA LEU A 58 -4.99 -11.19 3.04
C LEU A 58 -4.03 -12.33 2.67
N LEU A 59 -3.73 -12.47 1.38
CA LEU A 59 -2.94 -13.59 0.86
C LEU A 59 -1.45 -13.45 1.15
N SER A 60 -0.85 -12.26 0.99
CA SER A 60 0.59 -12.06 1.18
C SER A 60 1.08 -12.44 2.59
N PRO A 61 0.45 -12.03 3.70
CA PRO A 61 0.85 -12.51 5.02
C PRO A 61 0.62 -14.01 5.20
N ALA A 62 -0.45 -14.58 4.61
CA ALA A 62 -0.72 -16.01 4.67
C ALA A 62 0.38 -16.83 3.98
N ASP A 63 0.88 -16.37 2.83
CA ASP A 63 1.99 -16.99 2.11
C ASP A 63 3.28 -16.96 2.94
N ILE A 64 3.61 -15.82 3.55
CA ILE A 64 4.78 -15.68 4.41
C ILE A 64 4.69 -16.61 5.63
N LEU A 65 3.56 -16.62 6.31
CA LEU A 65 3.36 -17.46 7.50
C LEU A 65 3.37 -18.95 7.16
N SER A 66 2.79 -19.35 6.04
CA SER A 66 2.85 -20.75 5.59
C SER A 66 4.27 -21.19 5.20
N GLY A 67 5.09 -20.27 4.67
CA GLY A 67 6.51 -20.50 4.42
C GLY A 67 7.33 -20.65 5.71
N MET A 68 6.98 -19.89 6.77
CA MET A 68 7.67 -19.99 8.07
C MET A 68 7.26 -21.22 8.87
N VAL A 69 6.02 -21.66 8.78
CA VAL A 69 5.45 -22.78 9.53
C VAL A 69 4.79 -23.77 8.56
N PRO A 70 5.56 -24.65 7.90
CA PRO A 70 5.03 -25.61 6.92
C PRO A 70 4.05 -26.64 7.50
N SER A 71 4.02 -26.79 8.82
CA SER A 71 3.12 -27.72 9.52
C SER A 71 1.65 -27.32 9.44
N VAL A 72 1.36 -26.05 9.14
CA VAL A 72 0.00 -25.52 9.09
C VAL A 72 -0.38 -25.25 7.63
N PRO A 73 -1.50 -25.81 7.12
CA PRO A 73 -1.91 -25.58 5.75
C PRO A 73 -2.23 -24.09 5.51
N HIS A 74 -1.85 -23.58 4.33
CA HIS A 74 -2.07 -22.21 3.91
C HIS A 74 -3.51 -21.71 4.14
N THR A 75 -4.50 -22.56 3.89
CA THR A 75 -5.92 -22.23 4.08
C THR A 75 -6.27 -21.84 5.52
N VAL A 76 -5.62 -22.44 6.51
CA VAL A 76 -5.84 -22.10 7.93
C VAL A 76 -5.33 -20.70 8.23
N TRP A 77 -4.17 -20.33 7.68
CA TRP A 77 -3.64 -18.98 7.81
C TRP A 77 -4.55 -17.92 7.19
N VAL A 78 -5.11 -18.20 6.01
CA VAL A 78 -6.07 -17.30 5.35
C VAL A 78 -7.29 -17.05 6.24
N TRP A 79 -7.89 -18.11 6.81
CA TRP A 79 -9.03 -17.98 7.70
C TRP A 79 -8.71 -17.25 9.00
N LEU A 80 -7.54 -17.50 9.56
CA LEU A 80 -7.07 -16.84 10.78
C LEU A 80 -6.89 -15.35 10.57
N ILE A 81 -6.26 -14.95 9.46
CA ILE A 81 -6.06 -13.54 9.11
C ILE A 81 -7.41 -12.86 8.79
N LEU A 82 -8.30 -13.55 8.10
CA LEU A 82 -9.66 -13.06 7.83
C LEU A 82 -10.43 -12.81 9.13
N ALA A 83 -10.38 -13.75 10.07
CA ALA A 83 -10.98 -13.59 11.39
C ALA A 83 -10.37 -12.43 12.17
N TYR A 84 -9.04 -12.28 12.10
CA TYR A 84 -8.35 -11.12 12.69
C TYR A 84 -8.85 -9.79 12.10
N TYR A 85 -8.98 -9.68 10.77
CA TYR A 85 -9.50 -8.48 10.13
C TYR A 85 -10.94 -8.18 10.52
N PHE A 86 -11.77 -9.22 10.62
CA PHE A 86 -13.14 -9.06 11.08
C PHE A 86 -13.22 -8.51 12.50
N VAL A 87 -12.45 -9.09 13.43
CA VAL A 87 -12.35 -8.61 14.83
C VAL A 87 -11.77 -7.20 14.87
N ALA A 88 -10.70 -6.94 14.11
CA ALA A 88 -10.08 -5.62 14.04
C ALA A 88 -11.06 -4.55 13.54
N THR A 89 -11.95 -4.87 12.63
CA THR A 89 -12.96 -3.93 12.12
C THR A 89 -14.03 -3.57 13.18
N LEU A 90 -14.31 -4.47 14.12
CA LEU A 90 -15.26 -4.23 15.22
C LEU A 90 -14.67 -3.45 16.39
N LEU A 91 -13.34 -3.44 16.53
CA LEU A 91 -12.67 -2.73 17.61
C LEU A 91 -12.48 -1.25 17.26
N PRO A 92 -12.54 -0.32 18.23
CA PRO A 92 -12.19 1.08 18.01
C PRO A 92 -10.69 1.22 17.82
N ILE A 93 -10.27 0.99 16.59
CA ILE A 93 -8.87 0.87 16.16
C ILE A 93 -8.06 2.12 16.49
N ASP A 94 -8.67 3.30 16.42
CA ASP A 94 -7.99 4.60 16.61
C ASP A 94 -7.25 4.70 17.96
N LYS A 95 -7.82 4.13 19.03
CA LYS A 95 -7.20 4.14 20.36
C LYS A 95 -6.09 3.11 20.52
N ILE A 96 -6.22 1.98 19.84
CA ILE A 96 -5.25 0.87 19.92
C ILE A 96 -4.06 1.16 19.02
N ILE A 97 -4.31 1.57 17.79
CA ILE A 97 -3.26 1.91 16.81
C ILE A 97 -2.40 3.06 17.32
N GLY A 98 -2.99 4.12 17.87
CA GLY A 98 -2.23 5.25 18.38
C GLY A 98 -1.17 4.89 19.44
N LYS A 99 -1.38 3.84 20.22
CA LYS A 99 -0.40 3.34 21.21
C LYS A 99 0.60 2.35 20.64
N ILE A 100 0.19 1.54 19.67
CA ILE A 100 1.02 0.46 19.09
C ILE A 100 1.86 0.97 17.92
N TYR A 101 1.41 2.02 17.24
CA TYR A 101 2.09 2.57 16.08
C TYR A 101 3.57 2.97 16.29
N PRO A 102 3.95 3.60 17.43
CA PRO A 102 5.36 3.88 17.72
C PRO A 102 6.21 2.62 17.82
N ILE A 103 5.66 1.52 18.34
CA ILE A 103 6.38 0.23 18.45
C ILE A 103 6.65 -0.33 17.07
N PHE A 104 5.67 -0.28 16.16
CA PHE A 104 5.88 -0.67 14.75
C PHE A 104 6.91 0.20 14.06
N GLY A 105 6.92 1.53 14.32
CA GLY A 105 7.93 2.43 13.80
C GLY A 105 9.35 2.04 14.22
N VAL A 106 9.54 1.75 15.50
CA VAL A 106 10.84 1.27 16.01
C VAL A 106 11.21 -0.08 15.40
N ALA A 107 10.27 -1.02 15.30
CA ALA A 107 10.50 -2.32 14.68
C ALA A 107 10.92 -2.19 13.20
N LEU A 108 10.29 -1.29 12.44
CA LEU A 108 10.66 -1.00 11.05
C LEU A 108 12.07 -0.41 10.93
N ILE A 109 12.44 0.51 11.83
CA ILE A 109 13.80 1.09 11.86
C ILE A 109 14.83 -0.01 12.17
N LEU A 110 14.55 -0.84 13.17
CA LEU A 110 15.44 -1.95 13.51
C LEU A 110 15.58 -2.95 12.35
N MET A 111 14.49 -3.27 11.67
CA MET A 111 14.51 -4.13 10.49
C MET A 111 15.34 -3.50 9.37
N ALA A 112 15.17 -2.20 9.09
CA ALA A 112 15.96 -1.49 8.08
C ALA A 112 17.46 -1.47 8.42
N LEU A 113 17.80 -1.23 9.68
CA LEU A 113 19.19 -1.28 10.16
C LEU A 113 19.78 -2.69 10.08
N ALA A 114 19.00 -3.71 10.43
CA ALA A 114 19.43 -5.10 10.31
C ALA A 114 19.70 -5.49 8.84
N LEU A 115 18.80 -5.13 7.92
CA LEU A 115 18.97 -5.34 6.49
C LEU A 115 20.21 -4.59 5.96
N LEU A 116 20.39 -3.34 6.36
CA LEU A 116 21.56 -2.56 5.99
C LEU A 116 22.85 -3.22 6.50
N GLY A 117 22.85 -3.68 7.75
CA GLY A 117 23.97 -4.41 8.33
C GLY A 117 24.30 -5.69 7.56
N VAL A 118 23.28 -6.48 7.22
CA VAL A 118 23.47 -7.71 6.42
C VAL A 118 24.01 -7.40 5.01
N LEU A 119 23.55 -6.32 4.39
CA LEU A 119 24.03 -5.90 3.06
C LEU A 119 25.48 -5.39 3.10
N LEU A 120 25.86 -4.67 4.15
CA LEU A 120 27.21 -4.08 4.27
C LEU A 120 28.27 -5.12 4.71
N PHE A 121 27.91 -6.01 5.63
CA PHE A 121 28.82 -6.98 6.22
C PHE A 121 28.66 -8.40 5.68
N GLY A 122 27.59 -8.67 4.92
CA GLY A 122 27.32 -9.97 4.34
C GLY A 122 28.06 -10.20 3.01
N PRO A 123 28.17 -11.45 2.55
CA PRO A 123 28.81 -11.80 1.29
C PRO A 123 27.99 -11.45 0.05
N TYR A 124 26.95 -10.64 0.20
CA TYR A 124 26.05 -10.27 -0.88
C TYR A 124 26.69 -9.21 -1.78
N ARG A 125 26.75 -9.49 -3.07
CA ARG A 125 27.15 -8.51 -4.08
C ARG A 125 25.89 -7.89 -4.67
N ILE A 126 25.83 -6.56 -4.66
CA ILE A 126 24.75 -5.84 -5.37
C ILE A 126 24.99 -6.06 -6.86
N PRO A 127 24.06 -6.71 -7.59
CA PRO A 127 24.24 -6.93 -9.02
C PRO A 127 24.32 -5.58 -9.74
N GLU A 128 25.33 -5.43 -10.61
CA GLU A 128 25.47 -4.23 -11.41
C GLU A 128 24.33 -4.15 -12.45
N LEU A 129 23.73 -2.96 -12.59
CA LEU A 129 22.63 -2.68 -13.54
C LEU A 129 23.05 -2.79 -15.02
N THR A 130 24.30 -3.08 -15.30
CA THR A 130 24.84 -3.22 -16.67
C THR A 130 24.41 -4.50 -17.36
N THR A 131 24.01 -5.51 -16.60
CA THR A 131 23.50 -6.77 -17.15
C THR A 131 21.99 -6.87 -16.90
N LEU A 132 21.19 -6.74 -17.94
CA LEU A 132 19.75 -6.98 -17.92
C LEU A 132 19.39 -8.48 -17.80
N THR A 133 20.13 -9.20 -17.02
CA THR A 133 19.89 -10.61 -16.73
C THR A 133 19.02 -10.75 -15.49
N ASN A 134 18.09 -11.70 -15.53
CA ASN A 134 17.27 -12.02 -14.37
C ASN A 134 18.14 -12.67 -13.29
N ALA A 135 18.50 -11.89 -12.28
CA ALA A 135 19.34 -12.34 -11.14
C ALA A 135 18.52 -12.98 -10.02
N GLN A 136 17.25 -13.28 -10.22
CA GLN A 136 16.43 -13.95 -9.23
C GLN A 136 16.80 -15.43 -9.09
N LEU A 137 16.56 -15.97 -7.89
CA LEU A 137 16.85 -17.36 -7.55
C LEU A 137 16.13 -18.37 -8.46
N ASP A 138 14.94 -18.01 -8.94
CA ASP A 138 14.19 -18.80 -9.91
C ASP A 138 13.69 -17.91 -11.07
N PRO A 139 14.51 -17.73 -12.13
CA PRO A 139 14.19 -16.86 -13.26
C PRO A 139 12.98 -17.32 -14.08
N HIS A 140 12.60 -18.58 -14.00
CA HIS A 140 11.46 -19.13 -14.75
C HIS A 140 10.13 -18.90 -14.08
N SER A 141 10.09 -18.88 -12.74
CA SER A 141 8.86 -18.65 -11.97
C SER A 141 8.47 -17.17 -11.88
N VAL A 142 9.46 -16.28 -11.95
CA VAL A 142 9.25 -14.83 -11.80
C VAL A 142 9.86 -14.08 -13.00
N PRO A 143 9.12 -13.93 -14.10
CA PRO A 143 9.61 -13.19 -15.27
C PRO A 143 9.78 -11.70 -14.96
N ILE A 144 10.84 -11.09 -15.49
CA ILE A 144 11.20 -9.68 -15.23
C ILE A 144 10.05 -8.74 -15.62
N VAL A 145 9.45 -8.93 -16.80
CA VAL A 145 8.54 -7.95 -17.39
C VAL A 145 7.28 -7.72 -16.54
N PRO A 146 6.50 -8.72 -16.09
CA PRO A 146 5.35 -8.40 -15.25
C PRO A 146 5.76 -7.92 -13.85
N THR A 147 6.77 -8.55 -13.25
CA THR A 147 7.18 -8.27 -11.87
C THR A 147 7.77 -6.87 -11.70
N LEU A 148 8.59 -6.41 -12.67
CA LEU A 148 9.14 -5.05 -12.66
C LEU A 148 8.01 -4.00 -12.66
N PHE A 149 7.02 -4.15 -13.53
CA PHE A 149 5.89 -3.22 -13.61
C PHE A 149 5.01 -3.26 -12.36
N ILE A 150 4.79 -4.43 -11.79
CA ILE A 150 4.07 -4.59 -10.52
C ILE A 150 4.83 -3.88 -9.38
N THR A 151 6.14 -4.06 -9.30
CA THR A 151 6.97 -3.43 -8.26
C THR A 151 6.98 -1.91 -8.39
N ILE A 152 7.11 -1.39 -9.62
CA ILE A 152 7.05 0.05 -9.88
C ILE A 152 5.66 0.60 -9.55
N ALA A 153 4.59 -0.08 -9.94
CA ALA A 153 3.23 0.33 -9.65
C ALA A 153 2.95 0.35 -8.13
N CYS A 154 3.38 -0.68 -7.40
CA CYS A 154 3.22 -0.73 -5.94
C CYS A 154 4.00 0.37 -5.21
N GLY A 155 5.19 0.74 -5.71
CA GLY A 155 6.02 1.78 -5.11
C GLY A 155 5.62 3.20 -5.50
N ALA A 156 5.34 3.44 -6.78
CA ALA A 156 5.08 4.77 -7.33
C ALA A 156 3.59 5.16 -7.35
N ILE A 157 2.68 4.20 -7.51
CA ILE A 157 1.24 4.44 -7.66
C ILE A 157 0.49 3.66 -6.58
N SER A 158 0.51 4.17 -5.36
CA SER A 158 -0.21 3.51 -4.26
C SER A 158 -1.72 3.74 -4.36
N GLY A 159 -2.51 2.66 -4.48
CA GLY A 159 -3.98 2.73 -4.46
C GLY A 159 -4.58 3.24 -3.14
N PHE A 160 -3.80 3.25 -2.06
CA PHE A 160 -4.22 3.82 -0.77
C PHE A 160 -4.48 5.33 -0.82
N HIS A 161 -3.88 6.03 -1.75
CA HIS A 161 -4.12 7.46 -1.92
C HIS A 161 -5.62 7.76 -2.10
N ALA A 162 -6.32 6.93 -2.85
CA ALA A 162 -7.75 7.08 -3.11
C ALA A 162 -8.64 7.00 -1.85
N THR A 163 -8.18 6.33 -0.80
CA THR A 163 -8.93 6.18 0.46
C THR A 163 -8.41 7.10 1.56
N GLN A 164 -7.10 7.29 1.65
CA GLN A 164 -6.49 8.05 2.74
C GLN A 164 -6.55 9.56 2.52
N SER A 165 -6.40 10.05 1.30
CA SER A 165 -6.46 11.49 1.02
C SER A 165 -7.78 12.13 1.45
N PRO A 166 -8.97 11.56 1.18
CA PRO A 166 -10.22 12.12 1.68
C PRO A 166 -10.34 12.11 3.19
N LEU A 167 -9.80 11.07 3.86
CA LEU A 167 -9.80 10.99 5.31
C LEU A 167 -8.91 12.06 5.94
N MET A 168 -7.71 12.24 5.40
CA MET A 168 -6.78 13.29 5.83
C MET A 168 -7.35 14.69 5.57
N ALA A 169 -7.97 14.91 4.41
CA ALA A 169 -8.60 16.18 4.07
C ALA A 169 -9.71 16.59 5.06
N ARG A 170 -10.40 15.63 5.67
CA ARG A 170 -11.39 15.90 6.73
C ARG A 170 -10.76 16.29 8.07
N CYS A 171 -9.51 15.94 8.30
CA CYS A 171 -8.78 16.28 9.53
C CYS A 171 -8.12 17.66 9.46
N VAL A 172 -7.91 18.20 8.26
CA VAL A 172 -7.26 19.49 8.00
C VAL A 172 -8.30 20.59 8.02
N ARG A 173 -8.04 21.68 8.75
CA ARG A 173 -8.97 22.80 8.89
C ARG A 173 -8.76 23.89 7.84
N ASN A 174 -7.56 24.06 7.35
CA ASN A 174 -7.15 25.08 6.39
C ASN A 174 -6.24 24.53 5.30
N GLU A 175 -6.34 25.05 4.09
CA GLU A 175 -5.46 24.69 2.96
C GLU A 175 -3.96 24.94 3.23
N ARG A 176 -3.63 25.78 4.22
CA ARG A 176 -2.25 26.08 4.61
C ARG A 176 -1.62 24.98 5.48
N GLU A 177 -2.41 24.04 5.95
CA GLU A 177 -1.95 22.90 6.75
C GLU A 177 -1.65 21.66 5.87
N CYS A 178 -1.99 21.71 4.57
CA CYS A 178 -1.63 20.71 3.57
C CYS A 178 -0.17 20.86 3.14
#